data_f721417ef715c5223d58044a4d2a84eb
#
_entry.id   f721417ef715c5223d58044a4d2a84eb
#
_cell.length_a   1.000
_cell.length_b   1.000
_cell.length_c   1.000
_cell.angle_alpha   90.00
_cell.angle_beta   90.00
_cell.angle_gamma   90.00
#
_symmetry.space_group_name_H-M   'P 1'
#
loop_
_entity.id
_entity.type
_entity.pdbx_description
1 polymer ?
#
loop_
_entity_poly.entity_id
_entity_poly.type
_entity_poly.pdbx_seq_one_letter_code
_entity_poly.pdbx_strand_id
1 'polypeptide(L)'
;MAKITLEKLTKSYGDVQAVKGIDLVIHDKEFVVLLGPSGCGKTTTLRCITGLERPSSGKIHFDETEVNHLEPAKRNVAMVFQFFALYPHLKARQIITFPLRARKLPKKIIRQKLEWVTEMFKLNDLLERYVGGMPPGDKQKIALARAIVRDPNVLLLDEPLSALDEKYREEMRWQLGHIQRELKVTTVYVTHDQREAMSLADRIILMRDGQIVQEAPPEDIYKNPNSIFSGYFIGSPGMNMFDVRLSGNNLLIGDEERPLLIPEELSRRLSQKGIEYLVMGIRPEYLTLSETEPTGGSRSFAVNIFSTEQIGNYNIFNFRVDGKIFHGMVDRAEKIKNEGHVFFNIDWVRFFDKSTGRNLF
;
A
#
# COMPACT_ATOMS: atom_id res chain seq x y z
N MET A 1 -20.62 10.54 -9.28
CA MET A 1 -19.45 9.78 -8.82
C MET A 1 -19.76 8.36 -9.14
N ALA A 2 -18.83 7.44 -9.11
CA ALA A 2 -19.10 6.12 -9.69
C ALA A 2 -18.47 5.00 -8.86
N LYS A 3 -19.23 3.92 -8.65
CA LYS A 3 -18.73 2.61 -8.24
C LYS A 3 -17.99 1.99 -9.42
N ILE A 4 -16.84 1.34 -9.18
CA ILE A 4 -16.08 0.62 -10.20
C ILE A 4 -16.15 -0.87 -9.88
N THR A 5 -16.52 -1.68 -10.88
CA THR A 5 -16.50 -3.16 -10.73
C THR A 5 -15.63 -3.75 -11.83
N LEU A 6 -14.65 -4.55 -11.43
CA LEU A 6 -13.82 -5.37 -12.30
C LEU A 6 -14.28 -6.81 -12.17
N GLU A 7 -14.60 -7.48 -13.28
CA GLU A 7 -15.04 -8.87 -13.30
C GLU A 7 -14.05 -9.68 -14.14
N LYS A 8 -13.31 -10.58 -13.48
CA LYS A 8 -12.31 -11.46 -14.09
C LYS A 8 -11.39 -10.72 -15.07
N LEU A 9 -10.97 -9.51 -14.68
CA LEU A 9 -10.17 -8.63 -15.54
C LEU A 9 -8.83 -9.28 -15.84
N THR A 10 -8.52 -9.46 -17.13
CA THR A 10 -7.21 -9.92 -17.59
C THR A 10 -6.55 -8.93 -18.55
N LYS A 11 -5.23 -8.88 -18.51
CA LYS A 11 -4.45 -8.15 -19.50
C LYS A 11 -3.15 -8.89 -19.76
N SER A 12 -2.91 -9.21 -21.02
CA SER A 12 -1.67 -9.82 -21.52
C SER A 12 -0.98 -8.90 -22.53
N TYR A 13 0.34 -8.95 -22.56
CA TYR A 13 1.21 -8.33 -23.54
C TYR A 13 2.09 -9.44 -24.13
N GLY A 14 1.74 -9.93 -25.30
CA GLY A 14 2.33 -11.15 -25.83
C GLY A 14 2.12 -12.32 -24.85
N ASP A 15 3.20 -12.98 -24.47
CA ASP A 15 3.17 -14.13 -23.56
C ASP A 15 3.12 -13.74 -22.08
N VAL A 16 3.27 -12.45 -21.75
CA VAL A 16 3.26 -11.98 -20.37
C VAL A 16 1.86 -11.57 -19.94
N GLN A 17 1.27 -12.31 -19.01
CA GLN A 17 -0.01 -11.96 -18.40
C GLN A 17 0.20 -11.02 -17.20
N ALA A 18 0.05 -9.72 -17.44
CA ALA A 18 0.27 -8.68 -16.43
C ALA A 18 -0.86 -8.57 -15.40
N VAL A 19 -2.10 -8.92 -15.77
CA VAL A 19 -3.26 -9.01 -14.87
C VAL A 19 -3.97 -10.35 -15.13
N LYS A 20 -4.21 -11.11 -14.06
CA LYS A 20 -4.59 -12.54 -14.13
C LYS A 20 -5.99 -12.82 -13.58
N GLY A 21 -7.02 -12.22 -14.18
CA GLY A 21 -8.40 -12.49 -13.82
C GLY A 21 -8.80 -11.97 -12.45
N ILE A 22 -8.55 -10.67 -12.20
CA ILE A 22 -8.90 -10.05 -10.94
C ILE A 22 -10.37 -9.65 -10.89
N ASP A 23 -10.98 -9.89 -9.73
CA ASP A 23 -12.30 -9.39 -9.36
C ASP A 23 -12.09 -8.31 -8.29
N LEU A 24 -12.70 -7.14 -8.46
CA LEU A 24 -12.55 -6.02 -7.54
C LEU A 24 -13.77 -5.09 -7.62
N VAL A 25 -14.28 -4.71 -6.47
CA VAL A 25 -15.32 -3.68 -6.35
C VAL A 25 -14.73 -2.49 -5.60
N ILE A 26 -14.78 -1.30 -6.19
CA ILE A 26 -14.41 -0.03 -5.55
C ILE A 26 -15.71 0.77 -5.37
N HIS A 27 -16.01 1.10 -4.12
CA HIS A 27 -17.28 1.76 -3.79
C HIS A 27 -17.25 3.25 -4.15
N ASP A 28 -18.42 3.84 -4.33
CA ASP A 28 -18.54 5.28 -4.57
C ASP A 28 -17.88 6.07 -3.44
N LYS A 29 -17.05 7.07 -3.79
CA LYS A 29 -16.29 7.95 -2.91
C LYS A 29 -15.18 7.28 -2.09
N GLU A 30 -14.90 5.99 -2.32
CA GLU A 30 -13.84 5.26 -1.65
C GLU A 30 -12.46 5.69 -2.17
N PHE A 31 -11.49 5.81 -1.25
CA PHE A 31 -10.08 5.94 -1.58
C PHE A 31 -9.40 4.57 -1.51
N VAL A 32 -9.24 3.94 -2.66
CA VAL A 32 -8.58 2.63 -2.77
C VAL A 32 -7.13 2.78 -3.21
N VAL A 33 -6.23 2.11 -2.53
CA VAL A 33 -4.81 2.05 -2.92
C VAL A 33 -4.46 0.67 -3.45
N LEU A 34 -3.99 0.61 -4.70
CA LEU A 34 -3.35 -0.57 -5.27
C LEU A 34 -1.87 -0.57 -4.85
N LEU A 35 -1.49 -1.48 -3.97
CA LEU A 35 -0.16 -1.60 -3.40
C LEU A 35 0.50 -2.91 -3.84
N GLY A 36 1.82 -2.94 -3.98
CA GLY A 36 2.57 -4.15 -4.29
C GLY A 36 3.91 -3.87 -4.97
N PRO A 37 4.75 -4.89 -5.18
CA PRO A 37 6.05 -4.74 -5.81
C PRO A 37 5.96 -4.23 -7.25
N SER A 38 7.07 -3.74 -7.79
CA SER A 38 7.15 -3.31 -9.18
C SER A 38 6.80 -4.48 -10.13
N GLY A 39 6.06 -4.18 -11.21
CA GLY A 39 5.66 -5.19 -12.19
C GLY A 39 4.47 -6.09 -11.80
N CYS A 40 3.85 -5.93 -10.63
CA CYS A 40 2.73 -6.79 -10.20
C CYS A 40 1.36 -6.47 -10.83
N GLY A 41 1.28 -5.53 -11.80
CA GLY A 41 0.05 -5.26 -12.55
C GLY A 41 -0.75 -4.03 -12.15
N LYS A 42 -0.33 -3.24 -11.15
CA LYS A 42 -1.05 -2.04 -10.63
C LYS A 42 -1.34 -1.01 -11.71
N THR A 43 -0.30 -0.48 -12.35
CA THR A 43 -0.42 0.51 -13.43
C THR A 43 -1.21 -0.04 -14.63
N THR A 44 -1.06 -1.33 -14.95
CA THR A 44 -1.83 -1.99 -16.01
C THR A 44 -3.31 -2.01 -15.67
N THR A 45 -3.68 -2.37 -14.43
CA THR A 45 -5.05 -2.34 -13.93
C THR A 45 -5.62 -0.91 -14.02
N LEU A 46 -4.86 0.08 -13.55
CA LEU A 46 -5.25 1.49 -13.62
C LEU A 46 -5.49 1.95 -15.07
N ARG A 47 -4.61 1.57 -16.00
CA ARG A 47 -4.75 1.88 -17.43
C ARG A 47 -5.95 1.19 -18.10
N CYS A 48 -6.30 -0.01 -17.65
CA CYS A 48 -7.55 -0.65 -18.08
C CYS A 48 -8.78 0.11 -17.60
N ILE A 49 -8.78 0.57 -16.34
CA ILE A 49 -9.89 1.38 -15.79
C ILE A 49 -10.02 2.70 -16.54
N THR A 50 -8.90 3.38 -16.86
CA THR A 50 -8.93 4.62 -17.65
C THR A 50 -9.41 4.41 -19.10
N GLY A 51 -9.28 3.21 -19.65
CA GLY A 51 -9.48 2.90 -21.06
C GLY A 51 -8.29 3.24 -21.95
N LEU A 52 -7.12 3.54 -21.37
CA LEU A 52 -5.87 3.68 -22.11
C LEU A 52 -5.35 2.33 -22.60
N GLU A 53 -5.67 1.27 -21.87
CA GLU A 53 -5.42 -0.11 -22.26
C GLU A 53 -6.73 -0.88 -22.36
N ARG A 54 -6.90 -1.67 -23.40
CA ARG A 54 -8.04 -2.58 -23.51
C ARG A 54 -7.73 -3.86 -22.75
N PRO A 55 -8.64 -4.36 -21.91
CA PRO A 55 -8.52 -5.69 -21.31
C PRO A 55 -8.37 -6.76 -22.38
N SER A 56 -7.65 -7.84 -22.09
CA SER A 56 -7.62 -9.03 -22.93
C SER A 56 -8.89 -9.86 -22.75
N SER A 57 -9.43 -9.90 -21.51
CA SER A 57 -10.76 -10.43 -21.21
C SER A 57 -11.27 -9.84 -19.89
N GLY A 58 -12.50 -10.16 -19.51
CA GLY A 58 -13.18 -9.63 -18.34
C GLY A 58 -13.90 -8.31 -18.64
N LYS A 59 -14.58 -7.77 -17.62
CA LYS A 59 -15.43 -6.59 -17.77
C LYS A 59 -15.06 -5.52 -16.76
N ILE A 60 -15.26 -4.28 -17.14
CA ILE A 60 -15.15 -3.09 -16.30
C ILE A 60 -16.48 -2.35 -16.36
N HIS A 61 -17.08 -2.13 -15.18
CA HIS A 61 -18.30 -1.37 -15.06
C HIS A 61 -18.05 -0.10 -14.25
N PHE A 62 -18.69 0.98 -14.66
CA PHE A 62 -18.91 2.17 -13.84
C PHE A 62 -20.40 2.23 -13.53
N ASP A 63 -20.74 2.08 -12.24
CA ASP A 63 -22.10 1.78 -11.79
C ASP A 63 -22.66 0.56 -12.55
N GLU A 64 -23.75 0.67 -13.25
CA GLU A 64 -24.38 -0.41 -14.04
C GLU A 64 -23.90 -0.44 -15.52
N THR A 65 -22.98 0.47 -15.89
CA THR A 65 -22.59 0.63 -17.31
C THR A 65 -21.25 -0.07 -17.58
N GLU A 66 -21.23 -1.04 -18.48
CA GLU A 66 -20.00 -1.62 -19.02
C GLU A 66 -19.24 -0.59 -19.88
N VAL A 67 -17.97 -0.33 -19.54
CA VAL A 67 -17.15 0.72 -20.17
C VAL A 67 -16.01 0.19 -21.03
N ASN A 68 -15.89 -1.11 -21.24
CA ASN A 68 -14.80 -1.71 -22.02
C ASN A 68 -14.65 -1.12 -23.42
N HIS A 69 -15.77 -0.82 -24.08
CA HIS A 69 -15.83 -0.27 -25.43
C HIS A 69 -15.67 1.25 -25.48
N LEU A 70 -15.72 1.93 -24.33
CA LEU A 70 -15.64 3.39 -24.27
C LEU A 70 -14.19 3.88 -24.26
N GLU A 71 -13.92 4.89 -25.08
CA GLU A 71 -12.66 5.64 -25.04
C GLU A 71 -12.50 6.41 -23.72
N PRO A 72 -11.25 6.71 -23.27
CA PRO A 72 -11.00 7.44 -22.03
C PRO A 72 -11.78 8.75 -21.87
N ALA A 73 -11.94 9.49 -22.96
CA ALA A 73 -12.65 10.77 -22.98
C ALA A 73 -14.15 10.64 -22.60
N LYS A 74 -14.75 9.47 -22.87
CA LYS A 74 -16.16 9.17 -22.61
C LYS A 74 -16.42 8.57 -21.24
N ARG A 75 -15.35 8.11 -20.53
CA ARG A 75 -15.48 7.51 -19.19
C ARG A 75 -15.61 8.53 -18.05
N ASN A 76 -15.45 9.83 -18.33
CA ASN A 76 -15.40 10.92 -17.35
C ASN A 76 -14.43 10.67 -16.18
N VAL A 77 -13.29 10.06 -16.45
CA VAL A 77 -12.21 9.81 -15.49
C VAL A 77 -11.11 10.86 -15.65
N ALA A 78 -10.41 11.19 -14.57
CA ALA A 78 -9.20 11.98 -14.62
C ALA A 78 -8.02 11.13 -14.17
N MET A 79 -6.90 11.22 -14.89
CA MET A 79 -5.67 10.50 -14.54
C MET A 79 -4.50 11.47 -14.34
N VAL A 80 -3.75 11.24 -13.27
CA VAL A 80 -2.43 11.86 -13.03
C VAL A 80 -1.38 10.80 -13.22
N PHE A 81 -0.42 11.07 -14.10
CA PHE A 81 0.66 10.18 -14.45
C PHE A 81 1.88 10.40 -13.56
N GLN A 82 2.71 9.40 -13.40
CA GLN A 82 3.96 9.43 -12.64
C GLN A 82 4.88 10.60 -13.02
N PHE A 83 4.98 10.95 -14.30
CA PHE A 83 5.78 12.07 -14.82
C PHE A 83 4.94 13.28 -15.24
N PHE A 84 3.85 13.59 -14.50
CA PHE A 84 3.00 14.77 -14.62
C PHE A 84 2.29 14.96 -15.97
N ALA A 85 2.88 14.56 -17.09
CA ALA A 85 2.37 14.75 -18.46
C ALA A 85 1.93 16.22 -18.71
N LEU A 86 2.82 17.18 -18.42
CA LEU A 86 2.60 18.62 -18.60
C LEU A 86 3.35 19.13 -19.83
N TYR A 87 2.83 20.18 -20.47
CA TYR A 87 3.46 20.84 -21.60
C TYR A 87 4.40 21.95 -21.10
N PRO A 88 5.75 21.79 -21.23
CA PRO A 88 6.73 22.72 -20.61
C PRO A 88 6.64 24.16 -21.10
N HIS A 89 6.21 24.36 -22.33
CA HIS A 89 6.08 25.63 -23.01
C HIS A 89 4.79 26.38 -22.74
N LEU A 90 3.89 25.80 -21.93
CA LEU A 90 2.63 26.45 -21.54
C LEU A 90 2.73 27.00 -20.11
N LYS A 91 1.95 28.06 -19.85
CA LYS A 91 1.76 28.58 -18.50
C LYS A 91 0.82 27.67 -17.70
N ALA A 92 0.97 27.68 -16.36
CA ALA A 92 0.14 26.87 -15.46
C ALA A 92 -1.37 27.09 -15.70
N ARG A 93 -1.80 28.32 -15.82
CA ARG A 93 -3.19 28.70 -16.18
C ARG A 93 -3.68 28.00 -17.44
N GLN A 94 -2.85 27.94 -18.47
CA GLN A 94 -3.23 27.32 -19.75
C GLN A 94 -3.39 25.82 -19.60
N ILE A 95 -2.51 25.17 -18.87
CA ILE A 95 -2.55 23.73 -18.60
C ILE A 95 -3.78 23.36 -17.78
N ILE A 96 -4.03 24.06 -16.66
CA ILE A 96 -5.18 23.80 -15.79
C ILE A 96 -6.50 23.99 -16.56
N THR A 97 -6.62 25.06 -17.37
CA THR A 97 -7.86 25.34 -18.10
C THR A 97 -8.01 24.56 -19.41
N PHE A 98 -6.97 23.85 -19.86
CA PHE A 98 -6.99 23.11 -21.13
C PHE A 98 -8.19 22.18 -21.28
N PRO A 99 -8.49 21.28 -20.30
CA PRO A 99 -9.63 20.36 -20.44
C PRO A 99 -10.98 21.06 -20.48
N LEU A 100 -11.13 22.21 -19.84
CA LEU A 100 -12.37 23.01 -19.88
C LEU A 100 -12.55 23.70 -21.23
N ARG A 101 -11.45 24.22 -21.79
CA ARG A 101 -11.44 24.80 -23.14
C ARG A 101 -11.73 23.77 -24.23
N ALA A 102 -11.17 22.57 -24.10
CA ALA A 102 -11.44 21.46 -25.02
C ALA A 102 -12.93 21.07 -25.02
N ARG A 103 -13.60 21.16 -23.87
CA ARG A 103 -15.06 20.98 -23.74
C ARG A 103 -15.87 22.20 -24.17
N LYS A 104 -15.23 23.28 -24.65
CA LYS A 104 -15.85 24.53 -25.09
C LYS A 104 -16.76 25.19 -24.05
N LEU A 105 -16.39 25.10 -22.77
CA LEU A 105 -17.17 25.73 -21.69
C LEU A 105 -17.13 27.27 -21.79
N PRO A 106 -18.18 27.95 -21.30
CA PRO A 106 -18.22 29.43 -21.26
C PRO A 106 -17.05 30.01 -20.45
N LYS A 107 -16.50 31.15 -20.88
CA LYS A 107 -15.38 31.83 -20.22
C LYS A 107 -15.63 32.09 -18.72
N LYS A 108 -16.88 32.42 -18.35
CA LYS A 108 -17.29 32.65 -16.95
C LYS A 108 -17.08 31.39 -16.09
N ILE A 109 -17.50 30.22 -16.58
CA ILE A 109 -17.37 28.93 -15.92
C ILE A 109 -15.90 28.53 -15.80
N ILE A 110 -15.12 28.71 -16.87
CA ILE A 110 -13.67 28.44 -16.85
C ILE A 110 -12.97 29.28 -15.78
N ARG A 111 -13.33 30.57 -15.65
CA ARG A 111 -12.76 31.47 -14.65
C ARG A 111 -13.12 31.01 -13.23
N GLN A 112 -14.36 30.73 -12.94
CA GLN A 112 -14.82 30.24 -11.62
C GLN A 112 -14.12 28.94 -11.21
N LYS A 113 -14.03 27.97 -12.13
CA LYS A 113 -13.37 26.69 -11.86
C LYS A 113 -11.86 26.85 -11.68
N LEU A 114 -11.23 27.75 -12.42
CA LEU A 114 -9.81 28.07 -12.24
C LEU A 114 -9.56 28.69 -10.86
N GLU A 115 -10.33 29.71 -10.46
CA GLU A 115 -10.24 30.36 -9.16
C GLU A 115 -10.37 29.31 -8.03
N TRP A 116 -11.42 28.49 -8.07
CA TRP A 116 -11.65 27.43 -7.10
C TRP A 116 -10.47 26.46 -6.95
N VAL A 117 -9.97 25.90 -8.07
CA VAL A 117 -8.87 24.91 -8.00
C VAL A 117 -7.54 25.58 -7.62
N THR A 118 -7.37 26.86 -7.98
CA THR A 118 -6.18 27.64 -7.65
C THR A 118 -6.07 27.92 -6.16
N GLU A 119 -7.18 28.23 -5.50
CA GLU A 119 -7.27 28.39 -4.06
C GLU A 119 -6.98 27.08 -3.33
N MET A 120 -7.61 25.97 -3.78
CA MET A 120 -7.42 24.63 -3.20
C MET A 120 -5.95 24.18 -3.19
N PHE A 121 -5.22 24.40 -4.28
CA PHE A 121 -3.82 24.01 -4.40
C PHE A 121 -2.81 25.12 -4.09
N LYS A 122 -3.27 26.33 -3.72
CA LYS A 122 -2.41 27.53 -3.48
C LYS A 122 -1.51 27.84 -4.66
N LEU A 123 -2.09 27.98 -5.87
CA LEU A 123 -1.36 28.16 -7.13
C LEU A 123 -1.37 29.60 -7.66
N ASN A 124 -1.86 30.60 -6.89
CA ASN A 124 -2.06 31.98 -7.36
C ASN A 124 -0.79 32.55 -7.99
N ASP A 125 0.35 32.42 -7.34
CA ASP A 125 1.63 32.98 -7.76
C ASP A 125 2.27 32.22 -8.93
N LEU A 126 1.73 31.05 -9.29
CA LEU A 126 2.27 30.17 -10.32
C LEU A 126 1.51 30.28 -11.65
N LEU A 127 0.30 30.84 -11.67
CA LEU A 127 -0.59 30.79 -12.83
C LEU A 127 0.01 31.35 -14.11
N GLU A 128 0.80 32.42 -14.01
CA GLU A 128 1.42 33.10 -15.16
C GLU A 128 2.82 32.58 -15.51
N ARG A 129 3.35 31.64 -14.71
CA ARG A 129 4.69 31.05 -14.94
C ARG A 129 4.61 29.87 -15.91
N TYR A 130 5.67 29.69 -16.70
CA TYR A 130 5.84 28.52 -17.56
C TYR A 130 6.22 27.29 -16.73
N VAL A 131 5.59 26.15 -17.04
CA VAL A 131 5.74 24.93 -16.23
C VAL A 131 7.10 24.26 -16.41
N GLY A 132 7.78 24.48 -17.54
CA GLY A 132 9.07 23.84 -17.83
C GLY A 132 10.12 24.04 -16.74
N GLY A 133 10.26 25.24 -16.20
CA GLY A 133 11.23 25.60 -15.16
C GLY A 133 10.77 25.41 -13.71
N MET A 134 9.59 24.85 -13.46
CA MET A 134 9.07 24.70 -12.11
C MET A 134 9.64 23.47 -11.39
N PRO A 135 9.74 23.53 -10.04
CA PRO A 135 10.07 22.37 -9.23
C PRO A 135 9.04 21.22 -9.39
N PRO A 136 9.42 19.96 -9.12
CA PRO A 136 8.54 18.81 -9.22
C PRO A 136 7.25 18.94 -8.39
N GLY A 137 7.32 19.49 -7.16
CA GLY A 137 6.13 19.70 -6.30
C GLY A 137 5.10 20.64 -6.92
N ASP A 138 5.52 21.76 -7.53
CA ASP A 138 4.62 22.68 -8.23
C ASP A 138 4.00 22.03 -9.48
N LYS A 139 4.80 21.27 -10.24
CA LYS A 139 4.31 20.49 -11.38
C LYS A 139 3.25 19.51 -10.96
N GLN A 140 3.43 18.82 -9.82
CA GLN A 140 2.47 17.89 -9.28
C GLN A 140 1.15 18.58 -8.91
N LYS A 141 1.21 19.70 -8.19
CA LYS A 141 0.01 20.50 -7.86
C LYS A 141 -0.75 20.93 -9.12
N ILE A 142 -0.04 21.36 -10.17
CA ILE A 142 -0.65 21.73 -11.45
C ILE A 142 -1.29 20.52 -12.15
N ALA A 143 -0.66 19.35 -12.12
CA ALA A 143 -1.21 18.13 -12.71
C ALA A 143 -2.49 17.68 -12.00
N LEU A 144 -2.51 17.74 -10.67
CA LEU A 144 -3.70 17.46 -9.85
C LEU A 144 -4.81 18.49 -10.10
N ALA A 145 -4.49 19.79 -10.12
CA ALA A 145 -5.43 20.85 -10.43
C ALA A 145 -6.06 20.67 -11.82
N ARG A 146 -5.27 20.31 -12.84
CA ARG A 146 -5.75 19.98 -14.18
C ARG A 146 -6.70 18.76 -14.20
N ALA A 147 -6.42 17.76 -13.38
CA ALA A 147 -7.24 16.56 -13.28
C ALA A 147 -8.59 16.86 -12.62
N ILE A 148 -8.59 17.61 -11.52
CA ILE A 148 -9.76 17.87 -10.67
C ILE A 148 -10.68 18.96 -11.25
N VAL A 149 -10.15 19.97 -11.94
CA VAL A 149 -10.91 21.12 -12.46
C VAL A 149 -12.09 20.73 -13.36
N ARG A 150 -12.08 19.51 -13.91
CA ARG A 150 -13.12 18.99 -14.81
C ARG A 150 -14.26 18.23 -14.11
N ASP A 151 -14.27 18.16 -12.79
CA ASP A 151 -15.20 17.37 -11.96
C ASP A 151 -15.31 15.92 -12.44
N PRO A 152 -14.23 15.12 -12.31
CA PRO A 152 -14.25 13.74 -12.74
C PRO A 152 -15.12 12.89 -11.81
N ASN A 153 -15.76 11.84 -12.36
CA ASN A 153 -16.44 10.83 -11.53
C ASN A 153 -15.45 9.95 -10.77
N VAL A 154 -14.26 9.72 -11.36
CA VAL A 154 -13.20 8.88 -10.81
C VAL A 154 -11.85 9.59 -11.00
N LEU A 155 -11.06 9.63 -9.95
CA LEU A 155 -9.68 10.13 -9.96
C LEU A 155 -8.71 8.94 -9.89
N LEU A 156 -7.81 8.86 -10.85
CA LEU A 156 -6.85 7.77 -11.02
C LEU A 156 -5.44 8.35 -10.91
N LEU A 157 -4.66 7.88 -9.95
CA LEU A 157 -3.35 8.43 -9.59
C LEU A 157 -2.29 7.33 -9.73
N ASP A 158 -1.38 7.46 -10.71
CA ASP A 158 -0.33 6.49 -11.00
C ASP A 158 1.00 6.97 -10.43
N GLU A 159 1.38 6.46 -9.26
CA GLU A 159 2.58 6.84 -8.49
C GLU A 159 2.81 8.37 -8.41
N PRO A 160 1.82 9.17 -8.02
CA PRO A 160 1.87 10.62 -8.20
C PRO A 160 2.94 11.31 -7.35
N LEU A 161 3.43 10.68 -6.28
CA LEU A 161 4.41 11.27 -5.37
C LEU A 161 5.85 10.76 -5.58
N SER A 162 6.06 9.81 -6.49
CA SER A 162 7.36 9.13 -6.68
C SER A 162 8.49 10.07 -7.13
N ALA A 163 8.17 11.15 -7.84
CA ALA A 163 9.14 12.13 -8.35
C ALA A 163 9.50 13.26 -7.35
N LEU A 164 8.93 13.21 -6.13
CA LEU A 164 9.11 14.23 -5.09
C LEU A 164 10.17 13.79 -4.06
N ASP A 165 10.89 14.77 -3.49
CA ASP A 165 11.71 14.54 -2.31
C ASP A 165 10.82 14.23 -1.07
N GLU A 166 11.43 13.69 -0.01
CA GLU A 166 10.70 13.18 1.17
C GLU A 166 9.84 14.25 1.85
N LYS A 167 10.35 15.48 1.99
CA LYS A 167 9.62 16.57 2.64
C LYS A 167 8.38 16.97 1.86
N TYR A 168 8.52 17.15 0.53
CA TYR A 168 7.39 17.48 -0.34
C TYR A 168 6.41 16.32 -0.48
N ARG A 169 6.89 15.07 -0.43
CA ARG A 169 6.05 13.88 -0.46
C ARG A 169 5.12 13.84 0.75
N GLU A 170 5.64 14.14 1.95
CA GLU A 170 4.84 14.16 3.18
C GLU A 170 3.76 15.27 3.14
N GLU A 171 4.13 16.49 2.73
CA GLU A 171 3.17 17.60 2.55
C GLU A 171 2.07 17.24 1.55
N MET A 172 2.45 16.71 0.38
CA MET A 172 1.52 16.34 -0.68
C MET A 172 0.62 15.18 -0.29
N ARG A 173 1.11 14.20 0.46
CA ARG A 173 0.30 13.10 0.99
C ARG A 173 -0.83 13.62 1.88
N TRP A 174 -0.51 14.51 2.83
CA TRP A 174 -1.53 15.15 3.66
C TRP A 174 -2.55 15.94 2.85
N GLN A 175 -2.08 16.71 1.87
CA GLN A 175 -2.92 17.51 1.00
C GLN A 175 -3.86 16.65 0.14
N LEU A 176 -3.37 15.54 -0.43
CA LEU A 176 -4.19 14.60 -1.21
C LEU A 176 -5.31 13.99 -0.39
N GLY A 177 -5.02 13.53 0.83
CA GLY A 177 -6.05 12.99 1.73
C GLY A 177 -7.11 14.04 2.10
N HIS A 178 -6.73 15.31 2.28
CA HIS A 178 -7.67 16.39 2.54
C HIS A 178 -8.58 16.67 1.33
N ILE A 179 -7.98 16.82 0.15
CA ILE A 179 -8.69 17.09 -1.10
C ILE A 179 -9.70 15.99 -1.43
N GLN A 180 -9.31 14.73 -1.27
CA GLN A 180 -10.22 13.60 -1.54
C GLN A 180 -11.43 13.62 -0.61
N ARG A 181 -11.21 13.88 0.69
CA ARG A 181 -12.32 13.99 1.67
C ARG A 181 -13.25 15.16 1.37
N GLU A 182 -12.72 16.29 0.90
CA GLU A 182 -13.51 17.46 0.52
C GLU A 182 -14.32 17.20 -0.75
N LEU A 183 -13.69 16.65 -1.78
CA LEU A 183 -14.31 16.39 -3.09
C LEU A 183 -15.19 15.15 -3.08
N LYS A 184 -14.95 14.20 -2.16
CA LYS A 184 -15.65 12.91 -2.10
C LYS A 184 -15.66 12.16 -3.44
N VAL A 185 -14.59 12.30 -4.22
CA VAL A 185 -14.43 11.62 -5.51
C VAL A 185 -13.89 10.21 -5.30
N THR A 186 -14.44 9.23 -6.03
CA THR A 186 -13.90 7.86 -6.04
C THR A 186 -12.47 7.89 -6.55
N THR A 187 -11.52 7.39 -5.76
CA THR A 187 -10.10 7.52 -6.06
C THR A 187 -9.41 6.15 -6.09
N VAL A 188 -8.67 5.88 -7.16
CA VAL A 188 -7.77 4.73 -7.26
C VAL A 188 -6.34 5.25 -7.33
N TYR A 189 -5.56 4.90 -6.34
CA TYR A 189 -4.19 5.34 -6.15
C TYR A 189 -3.24 4.17 -6.30
N VAL A 190 -2.26 4.28 -7.16
CA VAL A 190 -1.20 3.27 -7.34
C VAL A 190 0.07 3.76 -6.65
N THR A 191 0.65 2.92 -5.83
CA THR A 191 1.97 3.17 -5.22
C THR A 191 2.70 1.86 -4.91
N HIS A 192 3.99 1.97 -4.68
CA HIS A 192 4.81 0.94 -4.03
C HIS A 192 5.25 1.37 -2.61
N ASP A 193 4.94 2.62 -2.21
CA ASP A 193 5.24 3.12 -0.87
C ASP A 193 4.11 2.75 0.10
N GLN A 194 4.49 1.93 1.11
CA GLN A 194 3.55 1.47 2.14
C GLN A 194 3.05 2.60 3.03
N ARG A 195 3.88 3.64 3.30
CA ARG A 195 3.49 4.78 4.14
C ARG A 195 2.38 5.59 3.47
N GLU A 196 2.44 5.73 2.14
CA GLU A 196 1.35 6.34 1.37
C GLU A 196 0.07 5.51 1.50
N ALA A 197 0.16 4.19 1.26
CA ALA A 197 -0.98 3.30 1.35
C ALA A 197 -1.63 3.30 2.75
N MET A 198 -0.82 3.15 3.80
CA MET A 198 -1.30 3.10 5.19
C MET A 198 -1.94 4.40 5.67
N SER A 199 -1.52 5.56 5.11
CA SER A 199 -2.00 6.88 5.55
C SER A 199 -3.18 7.44 4.74
N LEU A 200 -3.35 7.01 3.50
CA LEU A 200 -4.34 7.58 2.56
C LEU A 200 -5.55 6.67 2.33
N ALA A 201 -5.36 5.35 2.39
CA ALA A 201 -6.38 4.42 1.94
C ALA A 201 -7.54 4.26 2.93
N ASP A 202 -8.77 4.22 2.42
CA ASP A 202 -9.89 3.58 3.12
C ASP A 202 -9.71 2.05 3.06
N ARG A 203 -9.20 1.53 1.92
CA ARG A 203 -8.91 0.13 1.70
C ARG A 203 -7.68 -0.05 0.80
N ILE A 204 -6.80 -0.99 1.19
CA ILE A 204 -5.61 -1.37 0.44
C ILE A 204 -5.91 -2.66 -0.33
N ILE A 205 -5.57 -2.67 -1.61
CA ILE A 205 -5.60 -3.85 -2.46
C ILE A 205 -4.15 -4.25 -2.71
N LEU A 206 -3.70 -5.26 -2.00
CA LEU A 206 -2.34 -5.77 -2.14
C LEU A 206 -2.26 -6.71 -3.34
N MET A 207 -1.41 -6.36 -4.29
CA MET A 207 -1.21 -7.12 -5.53
C MET A 207 0.16 -7.78 -5.59
N ARG A 208 0.20 -9.00 -6.13
CA ARG A 208 1.42 -9.73 -6.45
C ARG A 208 1.21 -10.58 -7.71
N ASP A 209 2.17 -10.57 -8.61
CA ASP A 209 2.22 -11.43 -9.81
C ASP A 209 0.92 -11.37 -10.66
N GLY A 210 0.30 -10.19 -10.76
CA GLY A 210 -0.94 -9.97 -11.53
C GLY A 210 -2.23 -10.36 -10.83
N GLN A 211 -2.19 -10.71 -9.55
CA GLN A 211 -3.34 -11.14 -8.75
C GLN A 211 -3.52 -10.27 -7.51
N ILE A 212 -4.73 -10.20 -6.98
CA ILE A 212 -5.02 -9.64 -5.67
C ILE A 212 -4.71 -10.70 -4.61
N VAL A 213 -3.80 -10.37 -3.69
CA VAL A 213 -3.42 -11.26 -2.58
C VAL A 213 -4.28 -11.00 -1.36
N GLN A 214 -4.52 -9.73 -1.05
CA GLN A 214 -5.35 -9.34 0.09
C GLN A 214 -5.99 -7.98 -0.18
N GLU A 215 -7.22 -7.81 0.27
CA GLU A 215 -7.89 -6.52 0.34
C GLU A 215 -8.43 -6.31 1.76
N ALA A 216 -8.09 -5.18 2.37
CA ALA A 216 -8.53 -4.83 3.72
C ALA A 216 -8.29 -3.34 4.01
N PRO A 217 -8.94 -2.77 5.05
CA PRO A 217 -8.51 -1.51 5.63
C PRO A 217 -7.05 -1.56 6.10
N PRO A 218 -6.34 -0.41 6.16
CA PRO A 218 -4.93 -0.37 6.55
C PRO A 218 -4.61 -1.09 7.87
N GLU A 219 -5.43 -0.88 8.89
CA GLU A 219 -5.23 -1.51 10.20
C GLU A 219 -5.32 -3.03 10.13
N ASP A 220 -6.31 -3.55 9.38
CA ASP A 220 -6.53 -4.99 9.27
C ASP A 220 -5.45 -5.67 8.44
N ILE A 221 -5.00 -5.07 7.33
CA ILE A 221 -3.95 -5.67 6.50
C ILE A 221 -2.63 -5.76 7.27
N TYR A 222 -2.38 -4.83 8.20
CA TYR A 222 -1.21 -4.83 9.09
C TYR A 222 -1.32 -5.87 10.19
N LYS A 223 -2.45 -5.90 10.92
CA LYS A 223 -2.66 -6.78 12.08
C LYS A 223 -2.96 -8.22 11.69
N ASN A 224 -3.70 -8.41 10.60
CA ASN A 224 -4.25 -9.70 10.18
C ASN A 224 -3.84 -10.04 8.73
N PRO A 225 -2.53 -10.21 8.44
CA PRO A 225 -2.10 -10.62 7.12
C PRO A 225 -2.62 -12.02 6.80
N ASN A 226 -3.20 -12.18 5.60
CA ASN A 226 -3.75 -13.47 5.15
C ASN A 226 -2.69 -14.44 4.61
N SER A 227 -1.45 -13.98 4.46
CA SER A 227 -0.36 -14.77 3.91
C SER A 227 1.00 -14.30 4.43
N ILE A 228 2.01 -15.17 4.32
CA ILE A 228 3.41 -14.84 4.59
C ILE A 228 3.83 -13.60 3.79
N PHE A 229 3.42 -13.54 2.51
CA PHE A 229 3.73 -12.39 1.67
C PHE A 229 3.13 -11.09 2.23
N SER A 230 1.85 -11.08 2.61
CA SER A 230 1.21 -9.89 3.18
C SER A 230 1.90 -9.46 4.48
N GLY A 231 2.21 -10.40 5.36
CA GLY A 231 2.90 -10.11 6.62
C GLY A 231 4.29 -9.54 6.42
N TYR A 232 5.08 -10.11 5.50
CA TYR A 232 6.43 -9.67 5.21
C TYR A 232 6.45 -8.34 4.44
N PHE A 233 5.56 -8.19 3.44
CA PHE A 233 5.55 -7.01 2.57
C PHE A 233 5.00 -5.76 3.27
N ILE A 234 4.02 -5.89 4.16
CA ILE A 234 3.45 -4.76 4.91
C ILE A 234 4.23 -4.53 6.20
N GLY A 235 4.75 -3.32 6.38
CA GLY A 235 5.59 -2.92 7.51
C GLY A 235 7.04 -2.66 7.10
N SER A 236 7.72 -1.77 7.83
CA SER A 236 9.15 -1.44 7.63
C SER A 236 9.83 -1.27 9.00
N PRO A 237 10.49 -2.34 9.48
CA PRO A 237 10.66 -3.67 8.92
C PRO A 237 9.37 -4.47 8.77
N GLY A 238 9.34 -5.48 7.88
CA GLY A 238 8.24 -6.40 7.75
C GLY A 238 8.09 -7.35 8.95
N MET A 239 7.03 -8.15 8.95
CA MET A 239 6.81 -9.17 9.98
C MET A 239 7.95 -10.20 9.99
N ASN A 240 8.48 -10.51 11.16
CA ASN A 240 9.44 -11.59 11.34
C ASN A 240 8.77 -12.94 11.07
N MET A 241 9.41 -13.82 10.28
CA MET A 241 8.88 -15.11 9.86
C MET A 241 9.78 -16.23 10.33
N PHE A 242 9.44 -16.87 11.47
CA PHE A 242 10.20 -17.98 12.05
C PHE A 242 9.67 -19.30 11.51
N ASP A 243 10.55 -20.15 10.99
CA ASP A 243 10.21 -21.54 10.71
C ASP A 243 10.07 -22.30 12.04
N VAL A 244 8.93 -22.97 12.21
CA VAL A 244 8.66 -23.72 13.44
C VAL A 244 8.04 -25.07 13.14
N ARG A 245 8.30 -26.07 14.01
CA ARG A 245 7.67 -27.39 13.97
C ARG A 245 6.83 -27.59 15.23
N LEU A 246 5.61 -28.04 15.07
CA LEU A 246 4.72 -28.36 16.19
C LEU A 246 5.08 -29.74 16.76
N SER A 247 5.34 -29.81 18.06
CA SER A 247 5.62 -31.05 18.79
C SER A 247 4.94 -31.03 20.16
N GLY A 248 3.79 -31.69 20.28
CA GLY A 248 2.96 -31.60 21.49
C GLY A 248 2.60 -30.16 21.80
N ASN A 249 2.85 -29.70 23.02
CA ASN A 249 2.59 -28.33 23.45
C ASN A 249 3.79 -27.39 23.21
N ASN A 250 4.73 -27.75 22.34
CA ASN A 250 5.87 -26.93 22.00
C ASN A 250 5.88 -26.59 20.51
N LEU A 251 6.31 -25.36 20.21
CA LEU A 251 6.82 -25.00 18.89
C LEU A 251 8.34 -25.08 18.96
N LEU A 252 8.94 -25.86 18.10
CA LEU A 252 10.37 -26.00 17.96
C LEU A 252 10.83 -24.96 16.93
N ILE A 253 11.61 -23.95 17.34
CA ILE A 253 12.03 -22.84 16.51
C ILE A 253 13.37 -23.17 15.87
N GLY A 254 13.39 -23.09 14.54
CA GLY A 254 14.61 -23.21 13.74
C GLY A 254 15.20 -24.60 13.72
N ASP A 255 16.41 -24.70 13.13
CA ASP A 255 17.14 -25.94 12.94
C ASP A 255 17.67 -26.51 14.28
N GLU A 256 17.92 -25.66 15.28
CA GLU A 256 18.33 -26.04 16.62
C GLU A 256 17.15 -26.56 17.48
N GLU A 257 15.95 -26.57 16.94
CA GLU A 257 14.73 -27.06 17.61
C GLU A 257 14.51 -26.43 19.00
N ARG A 258 14.76 -25.12 19.15
CA ARG A 258 14.57 -24.41 20.42
C ARG A 258 13.12 -24.49 20.87
N PRO A 259 12.80 -25.09 22.02
CA PRO A 259 11.43 -25.30 22.44
C PRO A 259 10.79 -23.99 22.93
N LEU A 260 9.61 -23.69 22.42
CA LEU A 260 8.74 -22.61 22.84
C LEU A 260 7.42 -23.20 23.31
N LEU A 261 7.16 -23.14 24.62
CA LEU A 261 5.90 -23.64 25.18
C LEU A 261 4.72 -22.79 24.74
N ILE A 262 3.66 -23.40 24.22
CA ILE A 262 2.41 -22.72 23.83
C ILE A 262 1.22 -23.21 24.66
N PRO A 263 0.12 -22.42 24.77
CA PRO A 263 -1.10 -22.86 25.43
C PRO A 263 -1.64 -24.16 24.80
N GLU A 264 -2.15 -25.05 25.63
CA GLU A 264 -2.74 -26.33 25.20
C GLU A 264 -3.87 -26.14 24.16
N GLU A 265 -4.71 -25.12 24.35
CA GLU A 265 -5.76 -24.79 23.41
C GLU A 265 -5.22 -24.43 22.02
N LEU A 266 -4.15 -23.60 21.96
CA LEU A 266 -3.49 -23.26 20.70
C LEU A 266 -2.86 -24.49 20.05
N SER A 267 -2.15 -25.32 20.84
CA SER A 267 -1.56 -26.58 20.36
C SER A 267 -2.65 -27.47 19.73
N ARG A 268 -3.78 -27.64 20.41
CA ARG A 268 -4.91 -28.42 19.90
C ARG A 268 -5.47 -27.85 18.59
N ARG A 269 -5.65 -26.52 18.51
CA ARG A 269 -6.14 -25.86 17.29
C ARG A 269 -5.18 -26.03 16.11
N LEU A 270 -3.87 -25.92 16.33
CA LEU A 270 -2.86 -26.15 15.31
C LEU A 270 -2.83 -27.61 14.88
N SER A 271 -2.86 -28.56 15.83
CA SER A 271 -2.89 -30.00 15.55
C SER A 271 -4.11 -30.42 14.72
N GLN A 272 -5.26 -29.81 14.96
CA GLN A 272 -6.50 -30.08 14.20
C GLN A 272 -6.38 -29.69 12.72
N LYS A 273 -5.45 -28.77 12.37
CA LYS A 273 -5.16 -28.41 10.96
C LYS A 273 -4.33 -29.50 10.24
N GLY A 274 -3.76 -30.47 10.97
CA GLY A 274 -2.93 -31.53 10.41
C GLY A 274 -1.59 -31.03 9.83
N ILE A 275 -1.11 -29.86 10.28
CA ILE A 275 0.08 -29.23 9.77
C ILE A 275 1.17 -29.30 10.84
N GLU A 276 2.28 -29.95 10.52
CA GLU A 276 3.45 -30.07 11.41
C GLU A 276 4.41 -28.89 11.27
N TYR A 277 4.67 -28.45 10.03
CA TYR A 277 5.61 -27.39 9.71
C TYR A 277 4.88 -26.08 9.42
N LEU A 278 5.18 -25.08 10.23
CA LEU A 278 4.48 -23.78 10.25
C LEU A 278 5.48 -22.65 10.07
N VAL A 279 4.96 -21.48 9.74
CA VAL A 279 5.68 -20.22 9.88
C VAL A 279 4.99 -19.39 10.96
N MET A 280 5.76 -19.00 11.98
CA MET A 280 5.32 -18.13 13.06
C MET A 280 5.69 -16.69 12.71
N GLY A 281 4.71 -15.84 12.53
CA GLY A 281 4.86 -14.43 12.18
C GLY A 281 4.70 -13.51 13.38
N ILE A 282 5.66 -12.61 13.62
CA ILE A 282 5.62 -11.63 14.72
C ILE A 282 6.10 -10.29 14.21
N ARG A 283 5.35 -9.21 14.48
CA ARG A 283 5.78 -7.86 14.16
C ARG A 283 6.98 -7.43 15.02
N PRO A 284 7.93 -6.64 14.49
CA PRO A 284 9.11 -6.19 15.23
C PRO A 284 8.79 -5.49 16.56
N GLU A 285 7.74 -4.68 16.60
CA GLU A 285 7.30 -3.95 17.80
C GLU A 285 6.74 -4.85 18.91
N TYR A 286 6.42 -6.09 18.61
CA TYR A 286 5.95 -7.08 19.60
C TYR A 286 7.06 -8.00 20.10
N LEU A 287 8.27 -7.86 19.55
CA LEU A 287 9.48 -8.51 20.07
C LEU A 287 10.21 -7.56 21.01
N THR A 288 10.15 -7.84 22.29
CA THR A 288 10.84 -7.10 23.34
C THR A 288 12.11 -7.80 23.76
N LEU A 289 13.05 -7.07 24.37
CA LEU A 289 14.36 -7.57 24.80
C LEU A 289 14.47 -7.51 26.32
N SER A 290 15.02 -8.57 26.93
CA SER A 290 15.40 -8.60 28.34
C SER A 290 16.83 -9.11 28.51
N GLU A 291 17.56 -8.62 29.50
CA GLU A 291 18.90 -9.12 29.85
C GLU A 291 18.84 -10.52 30.50
N THR A 292 17.75 -10.82 31.16
CA THR A 292 17.52 -12.10 31.84
C THR A 292 16.29 -12.78 31.30
N GLU A 293 16.20 -14.09 31.44
CA GLU A 293 15.01 -14.84 31.04
C GLU A 293 13.80 -14.31 31.81
N PRO A 294 12.74 -13.87 31.11
CA PRO A 294 11.54 -13.34 31.76
C PRO A 294 10.86 -14.40 32.63
N THR A 295 10.53 -14.03 33.87
CA THR A 295 9.76 -14.87 34.80
C THR A 295 8.27 -14.77 34.52
N GLY A 296 7.48 -15.82 34.78
CA GLY A 296 6.02 -15.75 34.72
C GLY A 296 5.37 -16.22 33.43
N GLY A 297 6.00 -17.15 32.70
CA GLY A 297 5.37 -17.82 31.54
C GLY A 297 5.41 -17.00 30.23
N SER A 298 6.21 -15.94 30.20
CA SER A 298 6.54 -15.24 28.95
C SER A 298 7.33 -16.16 28.03
N ARG A 299 6.99 -16.16 26.76
CA ARG A 299 7.65 -16.97 25.75
C ARG A 299 8.91 -16.26 25.31
N SER A 300 10.06 -16.86 25.58
CA SER A 300 11.35 -16.26 25.30
C SER A 300 12.35 -17.28 24.74
N PHE A 301 13.33 -16.75 24.03
CA PHE A 301 14.51 -17.51 23.62
C PHE A 301 15.74 -16.57 23.57
N ALA A 302 16.91 -17.15 23.87
CA ALA A 302 18.19 -16.43 23.87
C ALA A 302 18.59 -16.05 22.43
N VAL A 303 19.12 -14.84 22.26
CA VAL A 303 19.61 -14.31 20.99
C VAL A 303 20.90 -13.54 21.12
N ASN A 304 21.71 -13.52 20.05
CA ASN A 304 22.87 -12.66 19.90
C ASN A 304 22.51 -11.48 18.99
N ILE A 305 22.62 -10.26 19.52
CA ILE A 305 22.34 -9.03 18.82
C ILE A 305 23.61 -8.56 18.14
N PHE A 306 23.58 -8.41 16.82
CA PHE A 306 24.77 -8.04 16.06
C PHE A 306 24.75 -6.59 15.57
N SER A 307 23.61 -5.93 15.53
CA SER A 307 23.51 -4.50 15.21
C SER A 307 22.27 -3.87 15.80
N THR A 308 22.34 -2.55 15.99
CA THR A 308 21.22 -1.72 16.43
C THR A 308 21.14 -0.47 15.56
N GLU A 309 19.91 -0.07 15.22
CA GLU A 309 19.64 1.11 14.41
C GLU A 309 18.68 2.04 15.16
N GLN A 310 19.04 3.31 15.28
CA GLN A 310 18.20 4.29 15.94
C GLN A 310 17.24 4.95 14.95
N ILE A 311 15.94 4.81 15.17
CA ILE A 311 14.88 5.42 14.33
C ILE A 311 13.93 6.23 15.21
N GLY A 312 14.11 7.55 15.21
CA GLY A 312 13.27 8.43 16.03
C GLY A 312 13.36 8.09 17.52
N ASN A 313 12.24 7.67 18.12
CA ASN A 313 12.11 7.32 19.53
C ASN A 313 12.36 5.83 19.84
N TYR A 314 12.71 5.03 18.85
CA TYR A 314 12.93 3.59 18.99
C TYR A 314 14.33 3.19 18.55
N ASN A 315 14.83 2.10 19.13
CA ASN A 315 15.96 1.35 18.62
C ASN A 315 15.44 0.05 18.00
N ILE A 316 15.83 -0.22 16.76
CA ILE A 316 15.65 -1.53 16.14
C ILE A 316 16.89 -2.35 16.47
N PHE A 317 16.73 -3.50 17.07
CA PHE A 317 17.82 -4.45 17.27
C PHE A 317 17.69 -5.62 16.30
N ASN A 318 18.84 -6.04 15.76
CA ASN A 318 18.91 -7.08 14.76
C ASN A 318 19.60 -8.30 15.34
N PHE A 319 18.97 -9.48 15.18
CA PHE A 319 19.50 -10.75 15.65
C PHE A 319 19.34 -11.84 14.58
N ARG A 320 20.01 -12.99 14.78
CA ARG A 320 19.96 -14.11 13.84
C ARG A 320 19.39 -15.36 14.47
N VAL A 321 18.55 -16.06 13.69
CA VAL A 321 18.13 -17.45 13.93
C VAL A 321 18.34 -18.21 12.62
N ASP A 322 19.11 -19.29 12.63
CA ASP A 322 19.43 -20.12 11.45
C ASP A 322 19.93 -19.31 10.25
N GLY A 323 20.82 -18.33 10.52
CA GLY A 323 21.36 -17.45 9.48
C GLY A 323 20.44 -16.38 8.94
N LYS A 324 19.13 -16.42 9.22
CA LYS A 324 18.15 -15.39 8.87
C LYS A 324 18.21 -14.23 9.85
N ILE A 325 17.98 -13.01 9.34
CA ILE A 325 17.95 -11.78 10.15
C ILE A 325 16.52 -11.51 10.60
N PHE A 326 16.36 -11.19 11.88
CA PHE A 326 15.13 -10.80 12.52
C PHE A 326 15.29 -9.47 13.23
N HIS A 327 14.19 -8.76 13.42
CA HIS A 327 14.15 -7.41 13.93
C HIS A 327 13.25 -7.35 15.17
N GLY A 328 13.71 -6.69 16.23
CA GLY A 328 12.85 -6.29 17.34
C GLY A 328 12.95 -4.79 17.58
N MET A 329 12.04 -4.24 18.35
CA MET A 329 11.98 -2.82 18.66
C MET A 329 11.89 -2.62 20.16
N VAL A 330 12.70 -1.67 20.67
CA VAL A 330 12.66 -1.23 22.06
C VAL A 330 12.68 0.28 22.13
N ASP A 331 12.27 0.85 23.26
CA ASP A 331 12.35 2.29 23.49
C ASP A 331 13.82 2.77 23.38
N ARG A 332 14.01 3.97 22.88
CA ARG A 332 15.34 4.59 22.75
C ARG A 332 16.11 4.66 24.05
N ALA A 333 15.44 4.79 25.18
CA ALA A 333 16.07 4.87 26.50
C ALA A 333 16.64 3.53 26.97
N GLU A 334 16.24 2.41 26.37
CA GLU A 334 16.71 1.07 26.72
C GLU A 334 18.13 0.83 26.22
N LYS A 335 19.00 0.33 27.11
CA LYS A 335 20.36 -0.09 26.75
C LYS A 335 20.28 -1.49 26.16
N ILE A 336 20.77 -1.64 24.95
CA ILE A 336 20.85 -2.93 24.27
C ILE A 336 22.24 -3.51 24.46
N LYS A 337 22.33 -4.73 25.05
CA LYS A 337 23.53 -5.53 25.11
C LYS A 337 23.62 -6.48 23.91
N ASN A 338 24.80 -7.01 23.64
CA ASN A 338 25.03 -7.94 22.53
C ASN A 338 24.35 -9.31 22.72
N GLU A 339 23.94 -9.63 23.94
CA GLU A 339 23.27 -10.88 24.31
C GLU A 339 22.02 -10.55 25.13
N GLY A 340 20.96 -11.31 24.95
CA GLY A 340 19.70 -11.13 25.67
C GLY A 340 18.67 -12.19 25.32
N HIS A 341 17.51 -12.07 25.94
CA HIS A 341 16.33 -12.88 25.65
C HIS A 341 15.30 -12.06 24.93
N VAL A 342 14.90 -12.51 23.75
CA VAL A 342 13.74 -11.94 23.04
C VAL A 342 12.49 -12.61 23.58
N PHE A 343 11.48 -11.84 23.95
CA PHE A 343 10.22 -12.34 24.45
C PHE A 343 9.01 -11.63 23.81
N PHE A 344 7.86 -12.29 23.82
CA PHE A 344 6.64 -11.80 23.19
C PHE A 344 5.37 -12.43 23.79
N ASN A 345 4.22 -11.78 23.56
CA ASN A 345 2.92 -12.39 23.85
C ASN A 345 2.42 -13.18 22.64
N ILE A 346 1.95 -14.40 22.89
CA ILE A 346 1.45 -15.31 21.86
C ILE A 346 0.22 -14.75 21.12
N ASP A 347 -0.55 -13.86 21.72
CA ASP A 347 -1.74 -13.25 21.12
C ASP A 347 -1.41 -12.39 19.88
N TRP A 348 -0.18 -11.88 19.82
CA TRP A 348 0.32 -11.08 18.70
C TRP A 348 0.97 -11.91 17.59
N VAL A 349 1.03 -13.24 17.78
CA VAL A 349 1.60 -14.15 16.80
C VAL A 349 0.55 -14.50 15.74
N ARG A 350 1.02 -14.60 14.50
CA ARG A 350 0.24 -15.14 13.38
C ARG A 350 0.88 -16.43 12.90
N PHE A 351 0.06 -17.41 12.59
CA PHE A 351 0.53 -18.73 12.13
C PHE A 351 0.14 -18.93 10.67
N PHE A 352 1.12 -19.35 9.90
CA PHE A 352 0.94 -19.61 8.48
C PHE A 352 1.33 -21.06 8.16
N ASP A 353 0.60 -21.67 7.26
CA ASP A 353 1.00 -22.93 6.65
C ASP A 353 2.26 -22.71 5.81
N LYS A 354 3.33 -23.45 6.10
CA LYS A 354 4.60 -23.32 5.39
C LYS A 354 4.49 -23.69 3.91
N SER A 355 3.61 -24.62 3.55
CA SER A 355 3.47 -25.12 2.18
C SER A 355 2.66 -24.16 1.27
N THR A 356 1.58 -23.61 1.80
CA THR A 356 0.68 -22.72 1.04
C THR A 356 0.96 -21.23 1.27
N GLY A 357 1.66 -20.89 2.34
CA GLY A 357 1.90 -19.52 2.79
C GLY A 357 0.66 -18.81 3.35
N ARG A 358 -0.46 -19.49 3.54
CA ARG A 358 -1.73 -18.91 4.01
C ARG A 358 -1.80 -18.87 5.53
N ASN A 359 -2.44 -17.83 6.05
CA ASN A 359 -2.77 -17.73 7.47
C ASN A 359 -3.74 -18.84 7.88
N LEU A 360 -3.54 -19.39 9.07
CA LEU A 360 -4.29 -20.54 9.58
C LEU A 360 -5.53 -20.16 10.38
N PHE A 361 -5.65 -18.91 10.84
CA PHE A 361 -6.73 -18.46 11.72
C PHE A 361 -7.38 -17.16 11.23
#